data_3e425ea22a7a0ff776ca9d40c175f84a
#
_entry.id   3e425ea22a7a0ff776ca9d40c175f84a
#
_cell.length_a   1.000
_cell.length_b   1.000
_cell.length_c   1.000
_cell.angle_alpha   90.00
_cell.angle_beta   90.00
_cell.angle_gamma   90.00
#
_symmetry.space_group_name_H-M   'P 1'
#
loop_
_entity.id
_entity.type
_entity.pdbx_description
1 polymer ?
#
loop_
_entity_poly.entity_id
_entity_poly.type
_entity_poly.pdbx_seq_one_letter_code
_entity_poly.pdbx_strand_id
1 'polypeptide(L)'
;MPEIKSYAPGIYARSETLVQATRDLDRGRTTEAAVQDQREVDLRSFLDAQREAGLDYLSDGLLNWQDIFRPFDEAARGLEPGPLTRFLNTNTFYRAPAVTEEAPTLVEPLGEPYFRIGDLPRNRWVVTLPSPHALAEFAAGDLEPRAVAEGVLGPQIRWLAGNGCAMVVLQETALFDGGIDVYPLSDALDALQSPLPVALQLPFGDSGDVLGKLVELDVEAIGVDLYATDLEALPRPFPKTLLAGVVDARNSLVEEPGDLAEFGRQLLEELEGELHFVPNGDLQFVPEKIARQKVLRLGEVARILKEER
;
A
#
# COMPACT_ATOMS: atom_id res chain seq x y z
N MET A 1 20.19 -9.79 -15.26
CA MET A 1 18.87 -10.40 -15.11
C MET A 1 18.13 -9.56 -14.08
N PRO A 2 16.84 -9.30 -14.26
CA PRO A 2 16.02 -8.53 -13.31
C PRO A 2 16.13 -9.09 -11.89
N GLU A 3 16.25 -8.24 -10.87
CA GLU A 3 16.22 -8.67 -9.48
C GLU A 3 14.78 -9.10 -9.11
N ILE A 4 14.67 -10.08 -8.20
CA ILE A 4 13.36 -10.56 -7.70
C ILE A 4 13.27 -10.21 -6.23
N LYS A 5 12.19 -9.53 -5.85
CA LYS A 5 11.88 -9.19 -4.44
C LYS A 5 10.47 -9.60 -4.07
N SER A 6 10.20 -9.67 -2.78
CA SER A 6 8.86 -9.94 -2.25
C SER A 6 8.62 -9.16 -0.96
N TYR A 7 7.42 -8.64 -0.79
CA TYR A 7 6.98 -7.95 0.43
C TYR A 7 5.46 -7.76 0.45
N ALA A 8 4.91 -7.47 1.61
CA ALA A 8 3.49 -7.23 1.81
C ALA A 8 3.28 -5.81 2.35
N PRO A 9 3.16 -4.79 1.47
CA PRO A 9 2.85 -3.42 1.89
C PRO A 9 1.36 -3.27 2.19
N GLY A 10 0.97 -2.14 2.78
CA GLY A 10 -0.43 -1.79 3.03
C GLY A 10 -0.96 -2.25 4.38
N ILE A 11 -2.25 -2.07 4.56
CA ILE A 11 -2.93 -2.40 5.81
C ILE A 11 -3.11 -3.92 5.90
N TYR A 12 -2.50 -4.51 6.93
CA TYR A 12 -2.60 -5.94 7.19
C TYR A 12 -3.88 -6.29 7.95
N ALA A 13 -4.31 -7.55 7.81
CA ALA A 13 -5.47 -8.07 8.51
C ALA A 13 -5.25 -8.10 10.02
N ARG A 14 -6.20 -7.57 10.78
CA ARG A 14 -6.21 -7.64 12.24
C ARG A 14 -6.77 -8.98 12.70
N SER A 15 -6.25 -9.51 13.82
CA SER A 15 -6.85 -10.68 14.45
C SER A 15 -8.28 -10.40 14.93
N GLU A 16 -9.09 -11.46 15.05
CA GLU A 16 -10.44 -11.33 15.63
C GLU A 16 -10.40 -10.74 17.05
N THR A 17 -9.33 -11.05 17.79
CA THR A 17 -9.12 -10.51 19.14
C THR A 17 -8.90 -9.00 19.12
N LEU A 18 -8.07 -8.49 18.20
CA LEU A 18 -7.84 -7.05 18.06
C LEU A 18 -9.11 -6.34 17.57
N VAL A 19 -9.83 -6.91 16.61
CA VAL A 19 -11.11 -6.37 16.13
C VAL A 19 -12.12 -6.30 17.27
N GLN A 20 -12.23 -7.35 18.10
CA GLN A 20 -13.12 -7.35 19.24
C GLN A 20 -12.70 -6.35 20.32
N ALA A 21 -11.41 -6.26 20.63
CA ALA A 21 -10.88 -5.29 21.59
C ALA A 21 -11.18 -3.84 21.16
N THR A 22 -11.03 -3.52 19.87
CA THR A 22 -11.37 -2.20 19.34
C THR A 22 -12.86 -1.90 19.49
N ARG A 23 -13.73 -2.87 19.17
CA ARG A 23 -15.19 -2.72 19.35
C ARG A 23 -15.61 -2.56 20.82
N ASP A 24 -14.89 -3.20 21.73
CA ASP A 24 -15.15 -3.11 23.16
C ASP A 24 -14.64 -1.78 23.72
N LEU A 25 -13.57 -1.21 23.17
CA LEU A 25 -13.13 0.15 23.48
C LEU A 25 -14.20 1.17 23.09
N ASP A 26 -14.73 1.10 21.87
CA ASP A 26 -15.81 1.99 21.39
C ASP A 26 -17.07 1.94 22.28
N ARG A 27 -17.30 0.81 22.95
CA ARG A 27 -18.42 0.61 23.88
C ARG A 27 -18.07 0.86 25.34
N GLY A 28 -16.87 1.32 25.64
CA GLY A 28 -16.38 1.56 26.99
C GLY A 28 -16.23 0.31 27.85
N ARG A 29 -16.00 -0.87 27.24
CA ARG A 29 -15.88 -2.17 27.91
C ARG A 29 -14.43 -2.60 28.15
N THR A 30 -13.48 -1.93 27.54
CA THR A 30 -12.04 -2.14 27.70
C THR A 30 -11.30 -0.82 27.70
N THR A 31 -9.99 -0.84 27.83
CA THR A 31 -9.13 0.34 27.86
C THR A 31 -8.28 0.45 26.59
N GLU A 32 -7.84 1.67 26.25
CA GLU A 32 -6.87 1.91 25.17
C GLU A 32 -5.61 1.07 25.36
N ALA A 33 -5.10 0.95 26.57
CA ALA A 33 -3.93 0.14 26.88
C ALA A 33 -4.12 -1.33 26.48
N ALA A 34 -5.29 -1.93 26.75
CA ALA A 34 -5.59 -3.32 26.38
C ALA A 34 -5.65 -3.49 24.86
N VAL A 35 -6.17 -2.50 24.12
CA VAL A 35 -6.16 -2.52 22.65
C VAL A 35 -4.73 -2.40 22.14
N GLN A 36 -3.92 -1.52 22.72
CA GLN A 36 -2.53 -1.36 22.35
C GLN A 36 -1.72 -2.65 22.61
N ASP A 37 -1.90 -3.30 23.76
CA ASP A 37 -1.26 -4.60 24.05
C ASP A 37 -1.60 -5.66 22.98
N GLN A 38 -2.85 -5.69 22.52
CA GLN A 38 -3.26 -6.62 21.46
C GLN A 38 -2.68 -6.24 20.10
N ARG A 39 -2.55 -4.94 19.78
CA ARG A 39 -1.84 -4.49 18.56
C ARG A 39 -0.38 -4.96 18.56
N GLU A 40 0.30 -4.91 19.70
CA GLU A 40 1.66 -5.43 19.84
C GLU A 40 1.76 -6.95 19.57
N VAL A 41 0.74 -7.70 19.98
CA VAL A 41 0.67 -9.14 19.68
C VAL A 41 0.50 -9.36 18.18
N ASP A 42 -0.43 -8.65 17.55
CA ASP A 42 -0.69 -8.76 16.11
C ASP A 42 0.52 -8.31 15.30
N LEU A 43 1.19 -7.22 15.67
CA LEU A 43 2.41 -6.73 15.02
C LEU A 43 3.53 -7.78 15.06
N ARG A 44 3.80 -8.36 16.23
CA ARG A 44 4.82 -9.41 16.37
C ARG A 44 4.48 -10.61 15.50
N SER A 45 3.23 -11.07 15.51
CA SER A 45 2.76 -12.17 14.66
C SER A 45 3.00 -11.88 13.16
N PHE A 46 2.71 -10.66 12.71
CA PHE A 46 2.92 -10.26 11.32
C PHE A 46 4.41 -10.15 10.96
N LEU A 47 5.22 -9.54 11.82
CA LEU A 47 6.68 -9.46 11.60
C LEU A 47 7.33 -10.85 11.56
N ASP A 48 6.88 -11.77 12.42
CA ASP A 48 7.37 -13.14 12.42
C ASP A 48 6.96 -13.89 11.14
N ALA A 49 5.73 -13.68 10.62
CA ALA A 49 5.30 -14.25 9.35
C ALA A 49 6.15 -13.74 8.17
N GLN A 50 6.47 -12.45 8.13
CA GLN A 50 7.31 -11.86 7.09
C GLN A 50 8.77 -12.41 7.16
N ARG A 51 9.31 -12.56 8.36
CA ARG A 51 10.65 -13.14 8.57
C ARG A 51 10.69 -14.62 8.19
N GLU A 52 9.66 -15.40 8.59
CA GLU A 52 9.49 -16.81 8.21
C GLU A 52 9.41 -16.98 6.69
N ALA A 53 8.66 -16.10 6.03
CA ALA A 53 8.56 -16.05 4.57
C ALA A 53 9.87 -15.64 3.88
N GLY A 54 10.80 -15.01 4.61
CA GLY A 54 12.04 -14.49 4.04
C GLY A 54 11.82 -13.28 3.12
N LEU A 55 10.83 -12.45 3.43
CA LEU A 55 10.53 -11.27 2.61
C LEU A 55 11.72 -10.31 2.54
N ASP A 56 11.93 -9.69 1.38
CA ASP A 56 13.04 -8.78 1.11
C ASP A 56 12.87 -7.44 1.85
N TYR A 57 11.64 -6.92 1.89
CA TYR A 57 11.27 -5.77 2.71
C TYR A 57 10.20 -6.15 3.73
N LEU A 58 10.25 -5.54 4.90
CA LEU A 58 9.25 -5.69 5.95
C LEU A 58 8.32 -4.47 6.00
N SER A 59 7.16 -4.62 6.59
CA SER A 59 6.24 -3.52 6.93
C SER A 59 5.67 -3.73 8.33
N ASP A 60 5.18 -2.67 8.96
CA ASP A 60 4.48 -2.75 10.25
C ASP A 60 3.01 -3.13 10.11
N GLY A 61 2.51 -3.25 8.87
CA GLY A 61 1.15 -3.62 8.54
C GLY A 61 0.11 -2.55 8.87
N LEU A 62 0.51 -1.35 9.25
CA LEU A 62 -0.38 -0.22 9.53
C LEU A 62 -1.57 -0.60 10.45
N LEU A 63 -1.34 -1.47 11.44
CA LEU A 63 -2.39 -2.08 12.27
C LEU A 63 -3.19 -1.07 13.11
N ASN A 64 -2.65 0.13 13.29
CA ASN A 64 -3.35 1.23 13.96
C ASN A 64 -4.21 2.07 13.00
N TRP A 65 -4.10 1.87 11.69
CA TRP A 65 -4.85 2.63 10.70
C TRP A 65 -6.26 2.05 10.51
N GLN A 66 -7.29 2.87 10.58
CA GLN A 66 -8.67 2.44 10.33
C GLN A 66 -8.96 2.33 8.83
N ASP A 67 -8.43 3.25 8.05
CA ASP A 67 -8.39 3.29 6.60
C ASP A 67 -7.16 4.08 6.15
N ILE A 68 -6.90 4.11 4.85
CA ILE A 68 -5.69 4.70 4.27
C ILE A 68 -5.64 6.24 4.40
N PHE A 69 -6.77 6.93 4.57
CA PHE A 69 -6.88 8.39 4.62
C PHE A 69 -6.90 8.92 6.06
N ARG A 70 -7.52 8.18 6.97
CA ARG A 70 -7.86 8.58 8.32
C ARG A 70 -6.72 9.23 9.12
N PRO A 71 -5.47 8.73 9.12
CA PRO A 71 -4.40 9.35 9.87
C PRO A 71 -4.08 10.77 9.41
N PHE A 72 -4.23 11.04 8.11
CA PHE A 72 -3.98 12.37 7.55
C PHE A 72 -5.13 13.33 7.84
N ASP A 73 -6.39 12.84 7.81
CA ASP A 73 -7.57 13.64 8.17
C ASP A 73 -7.52 14.12 9.62
N GLU A 74 -6.93 13.32 10.51
CA GLU A 74 -6.81 13.63 11.93
C GLU A 74 -5.60 14.52 12.25
N ALA A 75 -4.53 14.47 11.44
CA ALA A 75 -3.27 15.13 11.73
C ALA A 75 -3.01 16.40 10.89
N ALA A 76 -3.62 16.52 9.71
CA ALA A 76 -3.41 17.68 8.86
C ALA A 76 -4.41 18.79 9.18
N ARG A 77 -3.90 20.00 9.38
CA ARG A 77 -4.76 21.18 9.36
C ARG A 77 -5.32 21.34 7.94
N GLY A 78 -6.59 21.68 7.83
CA GLY A 78 -7.30 21.83 6.55
C GLY A 78 -8.02 20.57 6.09
N LEU A 79 -7.86 19.44 6.82
CA LEU A 79 -8.63 18.22 6.63
C LEU A 79 -9.31 17.82 7.94
N GLU A 80 -10.46 17.17 7.82
CA GLU A 80 -11.19 16.57 8.94
C GLU A 80 -11.82 15.23 8.50
N PRO A 81 -12.03 14.28 9.42
CA PRO A 81 -12.76 13.06 9.11
C PRO A 81 -14.22 13.34 8.75
N GLY A 82 -14.55 13.19 7.49
CA GLY A 82 -15.87 13.48 6.95
C GLY A 82 -16.84 12.28 6.95
N PRO A 83 -17.74 12.20 5.96
CA PRO A 83 -18.77 11.19 5.90
C PRO A 83 -18.20 9.78 5.69
N LEU A 84 -18.88 8.79 6.27
CA LEU A 84 -18.56 7.39 6.05
C LEU A 84 -18.96 6.98 4.64
N THR A 85 -17.99 6.59 3.83
CA THR A 85 -18.14 6.28 2.41
C THR A 85 -17.66 4.85 2.15
N ARG A 86 -18.28 4.15 1.20
CA ARG A 86 -17.86 2.81 0.82
C ARG A 86 -16.55 2.88 0.03
N PHE A 87 -15.56 2.06 0.40
CA PHE A 87 -14.29 2.01 -0.28
C PHE A 87 -14.38 1.06 -1.49
N LEU A 88 -14.30 1.62 -2.69
CA LEU A 88 -14.40 0.89 -3.96
C LEU A 88 -15.60 -0.12 -3.96
N ASN A 89 -15.42 -1.28 -4.58
CA ASN A 89 -16.38 -2.39 -4.57
C ASN A 89 -16.15 -3.40 -3.42
N THR A 90 -15.61 -2.94 -2.28
CA THR A 90 -15.38 -3.75 -1.08
C THR A 90 -16.54 -3.65 -0.08
N ASN A 91 -16.50 -4.46 0.97
CA ASN A 91 -17.42 -4.34 2.11
C ASN A 91 -16.84 -3.49 3.25
N THR A 92 -15.80 -2.70 2.96
CA THR A 92 -15.20 -1.78 3.92
C THR A 92 -15.60 -0.35 3.62
N PHE A 93 -15.45 0.50 4.62
CA PHE A 93 -15.78 1.90 4.57
C PHE A 93 -14.58 2.72 5.06
N TYR A 94 -14.42 3.89 4.49
CA TYR A 94 -13.47 4.91 4.93
C TYR A 94 -14.22 6.18 5.28
N ARG A 95 -13.58 7.10 5.98
CA ARG A 95 -14.10 8.45 6.11
C ARG A 95 -13.50 9.32 5.02
N ALA A 96 -14.37 9.86 4.16
CA ALA A 96 -13.91 10.77 3.12
C ALA A 96 -13.27 12.00 3.79
N PRO A 97 -12.03 12.38 3.41
CA PRO A 97 -11.42 13.61 3.92
C PRO A 97 -12.32 14.81 3.66
N ALA A 98 -12.80 15.50 4.68
CA ALA A 98 -13.57 16.74 4.53
C ALA A 98 -12.59 17.91 4.44
N VAL A 99 -12.67 18.67 3.35
CA VAL A 99 -11.78 19.80 3.09
C VAL A 99 -12.28 21.02 3.85
N THR A 100 -11.44 21.57 4.72
CA THR A 100 -11.74 22.80 5.50
C THR A 100 -10.83 23.97 5.11
N GLU A 101 -9.69 23.70 4.48
CA GLU A 101 -8.78 24.70 3.87
C GLU A 101 -8.27 24.18 2.52
N GLU A 102 -8.09 25.06 1.52
CA GLU A 102 -7.62 24.70 0.18
C GLU A 102 -6.19 24.13 0.14
N ALA A 103 -5.35 24.51 1.09
CA ALA A 103 -3.97 24.07 1.21
C ALA A 103 -3.73 23.34 2.55
N PRO A 104 -4.06 22.07 2.64
CA PRO A 104 -3.88 21.31 3.86
C PRO A 104 -2.39 21.17 4.21
N THR A 105 -2.10 21.17 5.51
CA THR A 105 -0.72 21.11 5.99
C THR A 105 -0.61 20.12 7.14
N LEU A 106 0.28 19.15 7.01
CA LEU A 106 0.61 18.24 8.11
C LEU A 106 1.36 19.02 9.19
N VAL A 107 0.74 19.15 10.36
CA VAL A 107 1.27 19.96 11.47
C VAL A 107 2.60 19.37 11.97
N GLU A 108 2.62 18.07 12.18
CA GLU A 108 3.80 17.27 12.50
C GLU A 108 3.73 15.96 11.71
N PRO A 109 4.87 15.40 11.25
CA PRO A 109 4.84 14.09 10.61
C PRO A 109 4.26 13.03 11.53
N LEU A 110 3.48 12.13 10.95
CA LEU A 110 2.97 10.98 11.66
C LEU A 110 4.13 10.11 12.13
N GLY A 111 4.24 9.93 13.44
CA GLY A 111 5.19 9.04 14.07
C GLY A 111 4.47 7.91 14.80
N GLU A 112 4.98 7.51 15.96
CA GLU A 112 4.25 6.67 16.90
C GLU A 112 2.99 7.43 17.40
N PRO A 113 1.81 6.81 17.48
CA PRO A 113 1.54 5.38 17.32
C PRO A 113 1.15 4.96 15.87
N TYR A 114 1.14 5.86 14.90
CA TYR A 114 0.70 5.56 13.53
C TYR A 114 1.62 4.57 12.82
N PHE A 115 2.94 4.69 13.05
CA PHE A 115 3.96 3.79 12.50
C PHE A 115 4.76 3.13 13.62
N ARG A 116 4.94 1.82 13.53
CA ARG A 116 5.70 1.02 14.49
C ARG A 116 7.06 0.63 13.90
N ILE A 117 7.93 1.62 13.72
CA ILE A 117 9.20 1.47 13.02
C ILE A 117 10.35 0.91 13.88
N GLY A 118 10.20 0.90 15.22
CA GLY A 118 11.25 0.47 16.14
C GLY A 118 11.71 -0.99 15.95
N ASP A 119 10.82 -1.85 15.45
CA ASP A 119 11.09 -3.26 15.20
C ASP A 119 11.49 -3.57 13.74
N LEU A 120 11.57 -2.55 12.89
CA LEU A 120 11.87 -2.68 11.47
C LEU A 120 13.36 -2.42 11.20
N PRO A 121 14.02 -3.23 10.37
CA PRO A 121 15.42 -3.03 10.03
C PRO A 121 15.59 -1.82 9.10
N ARG A 122 16.45 -0.86 9.45
CA ARG A 122 16.70 0.32 8.63
C ARG A 122 17.06 -0.06 7.19
N ASN A 123 16.52 0.67 6.23
CA ASN A 123 16.69 0.49 4.78
C ASN A 123 16.21 -0.88 4.24
N ARG A 124 15.38 -1.58 5.01
CA ARG A 124 14.74 -2.85 4.61
C ARG A 124 13.26 -2.91 5.01
N TRP A 125 12.59 -1.79 5.07
CA TRP A 125 11.16 -1.72 5.27
C TRP A 125 10.51 -0.74 4.31
N VAL A 126 9.27 -0.99 4.03
CA VAL A 126 8.42 -0.21 3.13
C VAL A 126 7.12 0.17 3.82
N VAL A 127 6.49 1.20 3.33
CA VAL A 127 5.20 1.66 3.84
C VAL A 127 4.29 2.05 2.69
N THR A 128 2.99 1.83 2.88
CA THR A 128 1.96 2.31 1.96
C THR A 128 1.33 3.59 2.49
N LEU A 129 1.17 4.57 1.61
CA LEU A 129 0.44 5.81 1.82
C LEU A 129 -0.58 5.97 0.69
N PRO A 130 -1.65 6.77 0.86
CA PRO A 130 -2.47 7.15 -0.28
C PRO A 130 -1.63 7.95 -1.27
N SER A 131 -1.91 7.86 -2.57
CA SER A 131 -1.35 8.83 -3.50
C SER A 131 -1.97 10.21 -3.24
N PRO A 132 -1.28 11.31 -3.56
CA PRO A 132 -1.86 12.64 -3.39
C PRO A 132 -3.10 12.84 -4.27
N HIS A 133 -3.14 12.23 -5.46
CA HIS A 133 -4.29 12.25 -6.34
C HIS A 133 -5.47 11.47 -5.75
N ALA A 134 -5.26 10.25 -5.27
CA ALA A 134 -6.32 9.47 -4.63
C ALA A 134 -6.88 10.18 -3.38
N LEU A 135 -6.02 10.77 -2.52
CA LEU A 135 -6.49 11.52 -1.35
C LEU A 135 -7.37 12.70 -1.76
N ALA A 136 -7.00 13.42 -2.81
CA ALA A 136 -7.77 14.54 -3.32
C ALA A 136 -9.11 14.09 -3.94
N GLU A 137 -9.11 13.07 -4.80
CA GLU A 137 -10.30 12.55 -5.47
C GLU A 137 -11.33 11.92 -4.51
N PHE A 138 -10.85 11.30 -3.43
CA PHE A 138 -11.73 10.71 -2.41
C PHE A 138 -12.18 11.71 -1.33
N ALA A 139 -11.71 12.96 -1.40
CA ALA A 139 -12.11 14.01 -0.46
C ALA A 139 -13.55 14.48 -0.72
N ALA A 140 -14.20 14.92 0.35
CA ALA A 140 -15.49 15.61 0.30
C ALA A 140 -15.25 17.13 0.22
N GLY A 141 -15.10 17.64 -0.99
CA GLY A 141 -14.78 19.03 -1.31
C GLY A 141 -13.65 19.13 -2.33
N ASP A 142 -13.45 20.31 -2.88
CA ASP A 142 -12.41 20.56 -3.87
C ASP A 142 -11.03 20.56 -3.20
N LEU A 143 -10.15 19.70 -3.66
CA LEU A 143 -8.78 19.55 -3.14
C LEU A 143 -7.82 19.29 -4.31
N GLU A 144 -6.79 20.10 -4.39
CA GLU A 144 -5.78 19.95 -5.43
C GLU A 144 -4.75 18.87 -5.04
N PRO A 145 -4.51 17.85 -5.88
CA PRO A 145 -3.51 16.81 -5.61
C PRO A 145 -2.13 17.37 -5.28
N ARG A 146 -1.73 18.44 -5.96
CA ARG A 146 -0.47 19.14 -5.71
C ARG A 146 -0.39 19.71 -4.29
N ALA A 147 -1.47 20.31 -3.78
CA ALA A 147 -1.49 20.85 -2.42
C ALA A 147 -1.34 19.73 -1.36
N VAL A 148 -1.95 18.57 -1.60
CA VAL A 148 -1.76 17.37 -0.77
C VAL A 148 -0.30 16.91 -0.79
N ALA A 149 0.31 16.87 -1.97
CA ALA A 149 1.71 16.46 -2.12
C ALA A 149 2.66 17.40 -1.37
N GLU A 150 2.52 18.70 -1.56
CA GLU A 150 3.41 19.70 -0.95
C GLU A 150 3.21 19.82 0.57
N GLY A 151 1.96 19.86 1.02
CA GLY A 151 1.63 20.16 2.41
C GLY A 151 1.50 18.96 3.34
N VAL A 152 1.16 17.79 2.81
CA VAL A 152 0.83 16.62 3.64
C VAL A 152 1.80 15.47 3.40
N LEU A 153 1.86 14.92 2.19
CA LEU A 153 2.59 13.68 1.94
C LEU A 153 4.11 13.91 1.80
N GLY A 154 4.54 15.00 1.18
CA GLY A 154 5.96 15.31 1.06
C GLY A 154 6.67 15.45 2.42
N PRO A 155 6.14 16.22 3.40
CA PRO A 155 6.67 16.24 4.77
C PRO A 155 6.71 14.85 5.42
N GLN A 156 5.66 14.03 5.24
CA GLN A 156 5.61 12.67 5.77
C GLN A 156 6.69 11.78 5.16
N ILE A 157 6.86 11.82 3.85
CA ILE A 157 7.86 11.00 3.15
C ILE A 157 9.28 11.38 3.56
N ARG A 158 9.58 12.68 3.74
CA ARG A 158 10.88 13.13 4.28
C ARG A 158 11.14 12.58 5.69
N TRP A 159 10.13 12.55 6.54
CA TRP A 159 10.25 11.96 7.87
C TRP A 159 10.53 10.45 7.80
N LEU A 160 9.81 9.71 6.93
CA LEU A 160 10.01 8.27 6.70
C LEU A 160 11.44 7.98 6.22
N ALA A 161 11.97 8.79 5.32
CA ALA A 161 13.35 8.69 4.85
C ALA A 161 14.36 8.85 5.99
N GLY A 162 14.19 9.86 6.85
CA GLY A 162 15.01 10.08 8.03
C GLY A 162 14.99 8.90 9.01
N ASN A 163 13.91 8.13 9.02
CA ASN A 163 13.72 6.95 9.86
C ASN A 163 14.14 5.62 9.19
N GLY A 164 14.68 5.68 7.97
CA GLY A 164 15.26 4.53 7.29
C GLY A 164 14.24 3.67 6.55
N CYS A 165 13.13 4.25 6.08
CA CYS A 165 12.27 3.65 5.08
C CYS A 165 13.09 3.43 3.80
N ALA A 166 12.88 2.32 3.11
CA ALA A 166 13.58 2.00 1.87
C ALA A 166 12.83 2.51 0.63
N MET A 167 11.52 2.52 0.66
CA MET A 167 10.64 2.90 -0.45
C MET A 167 9.25 3.21 0.09
N VAL A 168 8.56 4.15 -0.54
CA VAL A 168 7.15 4.43 -0.29
C VAL A 168 6.31 3.84 -1.42
N VAL A 169 5.26 3.11 -1.08
CA VAL A 169 4.26 2.61 -2.01
C VAL A 169 3.03 3.53 -1.93
N LEU A 170 2.76 4.28 -2.97
CA LEU A 170 1.58 5.13 -3.06
C LEU A 170 0.43 4.34 -3.66
N GLN A 171 -0.67 4.18 -2.92
CA GLN A 171 -1.90 3.59 -3.44
C GLN A 171 -2.68 4.61 -4.26
N GLU A 172 -2.81 4.32 -5.56
CA GLU A 172 -3.61 5.10 -6.50
C GLU A 172 -4.87 4.32 -6.85
N THR A 173 -5.98 4.75 -6.30
CA THR A 173 -7.27 4.04 -6.40
C THR A 173 -8.30 4.79 -7.24
N ALA A 174 -7.95 5.94 -7.77
CA ALA A 174 -8.88 6.81 -8.52
C ALA A 174 -8.79 6.65 -10.05
N LEU A 175 -7.80 5.92 -10.58
CA LEU A 175 -7.48 5.86 -12.02
C LEU A 175 -8.12 4.69 -12.79
N PHE A 176 -9.31 4.20 -12.42
CA PHE A 176 -9.89 3.02 -13.07
C PHE A 176 -10.97 3.32 -14.11
N ASP A 177 -11.40 4.57 -14.26
CA ASP A 177 -12.42 4.93 -15.24
C ASP A 177 -11.76 5.47 -16.52
N GLY A 178 -11.87 4.72 -17.62
CA GLY A 178 -11.20 4.99 -18.91
C GLY A 178 -11.37 6.43 -19.43
N GLY A 179 -10.28 6.99 -19.92
CA GLY A 179 -10.21 8.36 -20.42
C GLY A 179 -9.51 9.35 -19.48
N ILE A 180 -8.84 8.86 -18.47
CA ILE A 180 -8.25 9.63 -17.37
C ILE A 180 -7.09 10.50 -17.83
N ASP A 181 -7.14 11.74 -17.38
CA ASP A 181 -6.02 12.65 -17.40
C ASP A 181 -5.07 12.33 -16.25
N VAL A 182 -3.87 11.83 -16.57
CA VAL A 182 -2.83 11.55 -15.58
C VAL A 182 -2.00 12.78 -15.18
N TYR A 183 -2.29 13.95 -15.77
CA TYR A 183 -1.53 15.17 -15.49
C TYR A 183 -1.61 15.62 -14.03
N PRO A 184 -2.79 15.63 -13.36
CA PRO A 184 -2.86 16.00 -11.95
C PRO A 184 -2.04 15.08 -11.03
N LEU A 185 -2.00 13.76 -11.36
CA LEU A 185 -1.16 12.81 -10.65
C LEU A 185 0.32 13.08 -10.90
N SER A 186 0.72 13.30 -12.17
CA SER A 186 2.11 13.60 -12.53
C SER A 186 2.62 14.84 -11.82
N ASP A 187 1.87 15.95 -11.89
CA ASP A 187 2.21 17.22 -11.23
C ASP A 187 2.33 17.05 -9.70
N ALA A 188 1.46 16.26 -9.10
CA ALA A 188 1.51 15.99 -7.68
C ALA A 188 2.68 15.08 -7.29
N LEU A 189 3.04 14.09 -8.10
CA LEU A 189 4.23 13.25 -7.86
C LEU A 189 5.52 14.08 -7.91
N ASP A 190 5.65 14.98 -8.87
CA ASP A 190 6.76 15.92 -8.95
C ASP A 190 6.84 16.83 -7.70
N ALA A 191 5.69 17.27 -7.21
CA ALA A 191 5.57 18.14 -6.05
C ALA A 191 5.91 17.45 -4.72
N LEU A 192 5.88 16.12 -4.64
CA LEU A 192 6.32 15.36 -3.45
C LEU A 192 7.77 15.63 -3.10
N GLN A 193 8.63 15.82 -4.10
CA GLN A 193 10.09 15.95 -3.94
C GLN A 193 10.64 14.84 -3.03
N SER A 194 10.25 13.61 -3.32
CA SER A 194 10.56 12.45 -2.49
C SER A 194 12.06 12.15 -2.47
N PRO A 195 12.70 12.04 -1.27
CA PRO A 195 14.07 11.55 -1.17
C PRO A 195 14.16 10.01 -1.23
N LEU A 196 13.02 9.32 -1.33
CA LEU A 196 12.91 7.86 -1.40
C LEU A 196 12.42 7.44 -2.79
N PRO A 197 12.78 6.24 -3.24
CA PRO A 197 12.08 5.59 -4.34
C PRO A 197 10.57 5.57 -4.08
N VAL A 198 9.78 5.90 -5.10
CA VAL A 198 8.31 5.87 -5.06
C VAL A 198 7.82 4.77 -5.98
N ALA A 199 7.01 3.88 -5.45
CA ALA A 199 6.21 2.94 -6.23
C ALA A 199 4.76 3.43 -6.27
N LEU A 200 4.13 3.39 -7.44
CA LEU A 200 2.71 3.68 -7.61
C LEU A 200 1.96 2.36 -7.77
N GLN A 201 1.14 1.97 -6.81
CA GLN A 201 0.35 0.74 -6.85
C GLN A 201 -1.11 1.04 -7.16
N LEU A 202 -1.67 0.35 -8.15
CA LEU A 202 -3.07 0.42 -8.55
C LEU A 202 -3.80 -0.84 -8.04
N PRO A 203 -4.41 -0.79 -6.85
CA PRO A 203 -5.08 -1.95 -6.28
C PRO A 203 -6.49 -2.13 -6.84
N PHE A 204 -6.92 -3.39 -7.02
CA PHE A 204 -8.31 -3.78 -7.20
C PHE A 204 -9.01 -3.28 -8.47
N GLY A 205 -8.27 -3.07 -9.55
CA GLY A 205 -8.85 -2.63 -10.80
C GLY A 205 -8.03 -2.98 -12.03
N ASP A 206 -8.68 -2.95 -13.19
CA ASP A 206 -8.01 -3.07 -14.47
C ASP A 206 -7.32 -1.75 -14.82
N SER A 207 -6.00 -1.78 -14.89
CA SER A 207 -5.17 -0.62 -15.23
C SER A 207 -4.69 -0.62 -16.69
N GLY A 208 -5.14 -1.58 -17.53
CA GLY A 208 -4.65 -1.77 -18.89
C GLY A 208 -4.68 -0.50 -19.74
N ASP A 209 -5.78 0.24 -19.70
CA ASP A 209 -5.97 1.46 -20.50
C ASP A 209 -5.05 2.62 -20.10
N VAL A 210 -4.52 2.62 -18.87
CA VAL A 210 -3.70 3.74 -18.35
C VAL A 210 -2.22 3.39 -18.25
N LEU A 211 -1.83 2.11 -18.26
CA LEU A 211 -0.44 1.67 -18.05
C LEU A 211 0.56 2.35 -18.98
N GLY A 212 0.20 2.53 -20.26
CA GLY A 212 1.07 3.22 -21.23
C GLY A 212 1.41 4.67 -20.84
N LYS A 213 0.55 5.35 -20.07
CA LYS A 213 0.80 6.69 -19.53
C LYS A 213 1.55 6.62 -18.19
N LEU A 214 1.23 5.62 -17.36
CA LEU A 214 1.83 5.48 -16.03
C LEU A 214 3.31 5.14 -16.07
N VAL A 215 3.76 4.37 -17.06
CA VAL A 215 5.19 4.06 -17.23
C VAL A 215 6.04 5.27 -17.59
N GLU A 216 5.44 6.37 -18.05
CA GLU A 216 6.13 7.63 -18.32
C GLU A 216 6.26 8.55 -17.08
N LEU A 217 5.56 8.25 -15.98
CA LEU A 217 5.62 9.03 -14.75
C LEU A 217 7.01 8.89 -14.07
N ASP A 218 7.44 9.90 -13.33
CA ASP A 218 8.70 9.87 -12.56
C ASP A 218 8.52 9.08 -11.24
N VAL A 219 8.36 7.76 -11.38
CA VAL A 219 8.31 6.80 -10.27
C VAL A 219 9.21 5.61 -10.56
N GLU A 220 9.73 4.97 -9.50
CA GLU A 220 10.62 3.82 -9.61
C GLU A 220 9.90 2.56 -10.09
N ALA A 221 8.66 2.37 -9.65
CA ALA A 221 7.92 1.16 -9.88
C ALA A 221 6.43 1.42 -10.10
N ILE A 222 5.81 0.54 -10.89
CA ILE A 222 4.35 0.49 -11.08
C ILE A 222 3.83 -0.84 -10.56
N GLY A 223 2.80 -0.78 -9.71
CA GLY A 223 2.10 -1.94 -9.16
C GLY A 223 0.78 -2.18 -9.89
N VAL A 224 0.60 -3.40 -10.36
CA VAL A 224 -0.54 -3.81 -11.16
C VAL A 224 -1.29 -4.95 -10.49
N ASP A 225 -2.62 -4.85 -10.41
CA ASP A 225 -3.50 -5.97 -10.03
C ASP A 225 -3.60 -6.96 -11.20
N LEU A 226 -2.83 -8.04 -11.14
CA LEU A 226 -2.77 -9.05 -12.20
C LEU A 226 -3.93 -10.07 -12.15
N TYR A 227 -4.90 -9.89 -11.25
CA TYR A 227 -6.20 -10.55 -11.29
C TYR A 227 -7.24 -9.77 -12.11
N ALA A 228 -7.06 -8.44 -12.21
CA ALA A 228 -7.97 -7.56 -12.91
C ALA A 228 -7.43 -7.08 -14.26
N THR A 229 -6.10 -6.94 -14.39
CA THR A 229 -5.43 -6.45 -15.59
C THR A 229 -4.86 -7.61 -16.40
N ASP A 230 -5.17 -7.64 -17.70
CA ASP A 230 -4.64 -8.64 -18.63
C ASP A 230 -3.13 -8.41 -18.86
N LEU A 231 -2.36 -9.49 -18.91
CA LEU A 231 -0.93 -9.45 -19.21
C LEU A 231 -0.62 -8.83 -20.57
N GLU A 232 -1.53 -8.99 -21.55
CA GLU A 232 -1.36 -8.41 -22.88
C GLU A 232 -1.42 -6.87 -22.86
N ALA A 233 -1.98 -6.28 -21.82
CA ALA A 233 -2.04 -4.83 -21.65
C ALA A 233 -0.73 -4.24 -21.10
N LEU A 234 0.18 -5.06 -20.56
CA LEU A 234 1.48 -4.59 -20.09
C LEU A 234 2.34 -4.11 -21.28
N PRO A 235 2.93 -2.89 -21.21
CA PRO A 235 3.94 -2.47 -22.19
C PRO A 235 5.09 -3.49 -22.31
N ARG A 236 5.57 -3.73 -23.52
CA ARG A 236 6.62 -4.73 -23.79
C ARG A 236 7.79 -4.13 -24.57
N PRO A 237 9.02 -4.13 -24.02
CA PRO A 237 9.33 -4.55 -22.64
C PRO A 237 8.76 -3.57 -21.62
N PHE A 238 8.48 -4.06 -20.40
CA PHE A 238 8.02 -3.20 -19.31
C PHE A 238 9.22 -2.41 -18.74
N PRO A 239 9.22 -1.07 -18.84
CA PRO A 239 10.46 -0.28 -18.68
C PRO A 239 10.82 0.03 -17.23
N LYS A 240 9.96 -0.30 -16.26
CA LYS A 240 10.13 0.00 -14.83
C LYS A 240 10.15 -1.26 -13.98
N THR A 241 10.43 -1.12 -12.69
CA THR A 241 10.16 -2.18 -11.72
C THR A 241 8.67 -2.48 -11.69
N LEU A 242 8.30 -3.75 -11.86
CA LEU A 242 6.92 -4.20 -11.77
C LEU A 242 6.62 -4.74 -10.36
N LEU A 243 5.69 -4.10 -9.65
CA LEU A 243 5.07 -4.70 -8.47
C LEU A 243 3.92 -5.59 -8.95
N ALA A 244 4.20 -6.87 -9.13
CA ALA A 244 3.24 -7.85 -9.60
C ALA A 244 2.26 -8.21 -8.45
N GLY A 245 1.04 -7.73 -8.54
CA GLY A 245 -0.06 -8.04 -7.63
C GLY A 245 -0.63 -9.43 -7.90
N VAL A 246 0.12 -10.46 -7.51
CA VAL A 246 -0.17 -11.88 -7.80
C VAL A 246 -0.84 -12.61 -6.65
N VAL A 247 -1.06 -11.96 -5.53
CA VAL A 247 -1.79 -12.51 -4.39
C VAL A 247 -3.07 -11.70 -4.21
N ASP A 248 -4.23 -12.36 -4.36
CA ASP A 248 -5.52 -11.69 -4.31
C ASP A 248 -5.93 -11.37 -2.87
N ALA A 249 -5.84 -10.10 -2.50
CA ALA A 249 -6.16 -9.60 -1.17
C ALA A 249 -7.68 -9.59 -0.85
N ARG A 250 -8.55 -9.88 -1.83
CA ARG A 250 -10.03 -9.94 -1.64
C ARG A 250 -10.58 -11.36 -1.61
N ASN A 251 -9.75 -12.36 -1.93
CA ASN A 251 -10.18 -13.75 -2.00
C ASN A 251 -9.49 -14.59 -0.92
N SER A 252 -10.24 -15.42 -0.22
CA SER A 252 -9.70 -16.33 0.81
C SER A 252 -9.02 -17.57 0.25
N LEU A 253 -9.04 -17.79 -1.05
CA LEU A 253 -8.24 -18.82 -1.70
C LEU A 253 -6.75 -18.45 -1.57
N VAL A 254 -5.94 -19.40 -1.14
CA VAL A 254 -4.49 -19.23 -1.07
C VAL A 254 -3.88 -19.78 -2.35
N GLU A 255 -3.08 -18.97 -2.99
CA GLU A 255 -2.45 -19.27 -4.27
C GLU A 255 -1.48 -20.46 -4.19
N GLU A 256 -1.37 -21.23 -5.25
CA GLU A 256 -0.39 -22.31 -5.37
C GLU A 256 0.97 -21.74 -5.81
N PRO A 257 2.06 -22.01 -5.05
CA PRO A 257 3.36 -21.39 -5.33
C PRO A 257 3.96 -21.81 -6.68
N GLY A 258 3.65 -23.01 -7.15
CA GLY A 258 4.06 -23.49 -8.48
C GLY A 258 3.45 -22.68 -9.61
N ASP A 259 2.17 -22.36 -9.52
CA ASP A 259 1.45 -21.55 -10.52
C ASP A 259 1.97 -20.11 -10.53
N LEU A 260 2.22 -19.54 -9.34
CA LEU A 260 2.83 -18.22 -9.22
C LEU A 260 4.25 -18.17 -9.78
N ALA A 261 5.04 -19.23 -9.60
CA ALA A 261 6.40 -19.31 -10.13
C ALA A 261 6.39 -19.40 -11.66
N GLU A 262 5.49 -20.20 -12.25
CA GLU A 262 5.30 -20.27 -13.70
C GLU A 262 4.93 -18.89 -14.28
N PHE A 263 3.98 -18.23 -13.64
CA PHE A 263 3.58 -16.88 -14.03
C PHE A 263 4.73 -15.87 -13.88
N GLY A 264 5.51 -15.97 -12.81
CA GLY A 264 6.68 -15.12 -12.60
C GLY A 264 7.76 -15.30 -13.66
N ARG A 265 7.97 -16.52 -14.19
CA ARG A 265 8.91 -16.75 -15.31
C ARG A 265 8.46 -16.02 -16.58
N GLN A 266 7.16 -16.06 -16.90
CA GLN A 266 6.61 -15.34 -18.04
C GLN A 266 6.82 -13.81 -17.89
N LEU A 267 6.56 -13.26 -16.70
CA LEU A 267 6.80 -11.83 -16.45
C LEU A 267 8.27 -11.45 -16.64
N LEU A 268 9.20 -12.28 -16.15
CA LEU A 268 10.64 -12.00 -16.23
C LEU A 268 11.20 -11.91 -17.65
N GLU A 269 10.54 -12.52 -18.64
CA GLU A 269 10.90 -12.44 -20.04
C GLU A 269 10.53 -11.07 -20.65
N GLU A 270 9.61 -10.34 -20.05
CA GLU A 270 9.03 -9.12 -20.57
C GLU A 270 9.52 -7.84 -19.83
N LEU A 271 10.41 -7.98 -18.82
CA LEU A 271 10.82 -6.87 -17.96
C LEU A 271 12.24 -6.37 -18.32
N GLU A 272 12.40 -5.05 -18.32
CA GLU A 272 13.71 -4.39 -18.23
C GLU A 272 14.10 -4.09 -16.78
N GLY A 273 13.14 -3.78 -15.92
CA GLY A 273 13.30 -3.51 -14.50
C GLY A 273 13.28 -4.74 -13.60
N GLU A 274 13.12 -4.52 -12.30
CA GLU A 274 13.01 -5.59 -11.30
C GLU A 274 11.58 -6.17 -11.26
N LEU A 275 11.43 -7.40 -10.74
CA LEU A 275 10.13 -8.02 -10.46
C LEU A 275 9.92 -8.13 -8.94
N HIS A 276 8.90 -7.44 -8.45
CA HIS A 276 8.52 -7.50 -7.04
C HIS A 276 7.17 -8.20 -6.89
N PHE A 277 7.14 -9.30 -6.13
CA PHE A 277 5.91 -10.00 -5.78
C PHE A 277 5.24 -9.32 -4.60
N VAL A 278 4.02 -8.86 -4.80
CA VAL A 278 3.21 -8.18 -3.77
C VAL A 278 1.75 -8.67 -3.82
N PRO A 279 0.93 -8.42 -2.80
CA PRO A 279 -0.52 -8.53 -2.92
C PRO A 279 -1.06 -7.46 -3.88
N ASN A 280 -2.18 -7.76 -4.54
CA ASN A 280 -2.86 -6.80 -5.42
C ASN A 280 -3.51 -5.61 -4.66
N GLY A 281 -3.41 -5.57 -3.35
CA GLY A 281 -3.90 -4.51 -2.46
C GLY A 281 -3.71 -4.89 -0.99
N ASP A 282 -4.40 -4.19 -0.11
CA ASP A 282 -4.33 -4.39 1.33
C ASP A 282 -4.84 -5.76 1.77
N LEU A 283 -4.07 -6.49 2.54
CA LEU A 283 -4.48 -7.80 3.07
C LEU A 283 -5.55 -7.73 4.18
N GLN A 284 -5.96 -6.53 4.60
CA GLN A 284 -7.04 -6.35 5.59
C GLN A 284 -8.41 -6.89 5.13
N PHE A 285 -8.59 -7.16 3.83
CA PHE A 285 -9.88 -7.61 3.28
C PHE A 285 -10.12 -9.12 3.41
N VAL A 286 -9.11 -9.88 3.83
CA VAL A 286 -9.20 -11.30 4.13
C VAL A 286 -8.98 -11.57 5.63
N PRO A 287 -9.47 -12.71 6.18
CA PRO A 287 -9.18 -13.06 7.58
C PRO A 287 -7.67 -13.16 7.84
N GLU A 288 -7.23 -12.74 9.04
CA GLU A 288 -5.79 -12.71 9.43
C GLU A 288 -5.08 -14.04 9.15
N LYS A 289 -5.71 -15.16 9.47
CA LYS A 289 -5.16 -16.50 9.20
C LYS A 289 -4.87 -16.73 7.69
N ILE A 290 -5.72 -16.22 6.81
CA ILE A 290 -5.53 -16.29 5.36
C ILE A 290 -4.46 -15.29 4.92
N ALA A 291 -4.50 -14.07 5.44
CA ALA A 291 -3.49 -13.06 5.15
C ALA A 291 -2.07 -13.58 5.48
N ARG A 292 -1.92 -14.26 6.64
CA ARG A 292 -0.66 -14.89 7.02
C ARG A 292 -0.20 -15.94 6.00
N GLN A 293 -1.09 -16.82 5.54
CA GLN A 293 -0.74 -17.81 4.51
C GLN A 293 -0.30 -17.15 3.21
N LYS A 294 -0.97 -16.07 2.79
CA LYS A 294 -0.64 -15.29 1.59
C LYS A 294 0.73 -14.62 1.71
N VAL A 295 1.09 -14.11 2.88
CA VAL A 295 2.45 -13.59 3.16
C VAL A 295 3.51 -14.69 2.97
N LEU A 296 3.26 -15.89 3.47
CA LEU A 296 4.18 -17.03 3.26
C LEU A 296 4.32 -17.40 1.78
N ARG A 297 3.24 -17.30 0.97
CA ARG A 297 3.30 -17.56 -0.48
C ARG A 297 4.17 -16.58 -1.23
N LEU A 298 4.13 -15.30 -0.86
CA LEU A 298 5.01 -14.29 -1.48
C LEU A 298 6.49 -14.65 -1.35
N GLY A 299 6.91 -15.06 -0.15
CA GLY A 299 8.28 -15.47 0.09
C GLY A 299 8.64 -16.78 -0.63
N GLU A 300 7.72 -17.73 -0.65
CA GLU A 300 7.92 -19.04 -1.31
C GLU A 300 8.13 -18.89 -2.82
N VAL A 301 7.29 -18.13 -3.50
CA VAL A 301 7.43 -17.91 -4.95
C VAL A 301 8.72 -17.16 -5.29
N ALA A 302 9.07 -16.13 -4.52
CA ALA A 302 10.32 -15.41 -4.74
C ALA A 302 11.55 -16.31 -4.55
N ARG A 303 11.52 -17.20 -3.55
CA ARG A 303 12.59 -18.17 -3.30
C ARG A 303 12.72 -19.18 -4.44
N ILE A 304 11.61 -19.78 -4.92
CA ILE A 304 11.63 -20.71 -6.06
C ILE A 304 12.33 -20.08 -7.26
N LEU A 305 11.93 -18.88 -7.64
CA LEU A 305 12.50 -18.19 -8.81
C LEU A 305 13.94 -17.72 -8.61
N LYS A 306 14.37 -17.42 -7.38
CA LYS A 306 15.76 -17.08 -7.06
C LYS A 306 16.68 -18.30 -7.10
N GLU A 307 16.19 -19.50 -6.70
CA GLU A 307 16.94 -20.75 -6.70
C GLU A 307 17.12 -21.33 -8.12
N GLU A 308 16.27 -20.99 -9.07
CA GLU A 308 16.36 -21.41 -10.48
C GLU A 308 17.40 -20.63 -11.30
N ARG A 309 17.99 -19.59 -10.72
CA ARG A 309 18.94 -18.67 -11.39
C ARG A 309 20.36 -18.89 -10.94
#